data_f7748de44f478dae2fe5d8dcea8444d3
#
_entry.id   f7748de44f478dae2fe5d8dcea8444d3
#
_cell.length_a   1.000
_cell.length_b   1.000
_cell.length_c   1.000
_cell.angle_alpha   90.00
_cell.angle_beta   90.00
_cell.angle_gamma   90.00
#
_symmetry.space_group_name_H-M   'P 1'
#
loop_
_entity.id
_entity.type
_entity.pdbx_description
1 polymer ?
#
loop_
_entity_poly.entity_id
_entity_poly.type
_entity_poly.pdbx_seq_one_letter_code
_entity_poly.pdbx_strand_id
1 'polypeptide(L)'
;MKKVLILGSGGFIGNHLVDRHVSMGDDVTGVDIKHPEFNESAANRFLTGDLTNREWCLDLLDEPFDLIYMMAAVMGGAGFIFTGEHDSEIMSQSLRMNINILDGCLKHKPTVVFSSSACVYPEHNQMHNDTLTISESSAYPAMPDSNYGWEKLTTERLCQAYAKNHGLDTRIVRIHNVYGPRCVYDNGKEKAPAAICRKVIVSEDKVEIWGTGSQTRSFLFIDDFLDGLSAFIESKHPGPVNIGSTEMISINDLTRMVIGISGKSLEIENIKGPVGVNARSSDNSLIESLCGWKPKIDLKTGMTRLYHWIDSDIDKKGKLK
;
A
#
# COMPACT_ATOMS: atom_id res chain seq x y z
N MET A 1 -2.61 15.33 21.67
CA MET A 1 -3.70 14.44 21.24
C MET A 1 -4.32 15.07 20.00
N LYS A 2 -4.18 14.42 18.84
CA LYS A 2 -4.82 14.85 17.59
C LYS A 2 -6.09 14.02 17.36
N LYS A 3 -7.06 14.60 16.68
CA LYS A 3 -8.19 13.84 16.13
C LYS A 3 -7.82 13.33 14.75
N VAL A 4 -7.70 12.02 14.59
CA VAL A 4 -7.21 11.37 13.35
C VAL A 4 -8.30 10.50 12.75
N LEU A 5 -8.58 10.72 11.47
CA LEU A 5 -9.50 9.88 10.68
C LEU A 5 -8.69 8.99 9.73
N ILE A 6 -8.91 7.68 9.78
CA ILE A 6 -8.23 6.72 8.91
C ILE A 6 -9.28 6.01 8.05
N LEU A 7 -9.36 6.39 6.78
CA LEU A 7 -10.23 5.81 5.77
C LEU A 7 -9.53 4.61 5.11
N GLY A 8 -10.14 3.44 5.15
CA GLY A 8 -9.48 2.17 4.78
C GLY A 8 -8.80 1.49 5.99
N SER A 9 -9.28 1.74 7.20
CA SER A 9 -8.70 1.25 8.46
C SER A 9 -8.89 -0.26 8.68
N GLY A 10 -9.79 -0.92 7.96
CA GLY A 10 -9.92 -2.38 7.93
C GLY A 10 -8.88 -3.06 7.03
N GLY A 11 -8.18 -2.29 6.18
CA GLY A 11 -7.10 -2.78 5.31
C GLY A 11 -5.74 -2.84 6.00
N PHE A 12 -4.75 -3.41 5.30
CA PHE A 12 -3.40 -3.66 5.83
C PHE A 12 -2.72 -2.40 6.38
N ILE A 13 -2.51 -1.37 5.54
CA ILE A 13 -1.80 -0.15 5.97
C ILE A 13 -2.63 0.66 6.96
N GLY A 14 -3.95 0.79 6.70
CA GLY A 14 -4.84 1.56 7.56
C GLY A 14 -4.91 0.99 8.98
N ASN A 15 -4.94 -0.34 9.12
CA ASN A 15 -4.94 -0.98 10.43
C ASN A 15 -3.65 -0.75 11.23
N HIS A 16 -2.50 -0.76 10.57
CA HIS A 16 -1.22 -0.40 11.22
C HIS A 16 -1.14 1.09 11.59
N LEU A 17 -1.74 1.98 10.78
CA LEU A 17 -1.85 3.40 11.13
C LEU A 17 -2.72 3.62 12.36
N VAL A 18 -3.82 2.86 12.50
CA VAL A 18 -4.65 2.89 13.72
C VAL A 18 -3.80 2.58 14.94
N ASP A 19 -3.10 1.45 14.95
CA ASP A 19 -2.27 1.05 16.09
C ASP A 19 -1.20 2.11 16.42
N ARG A 20 -0.56 2.68 15.40
CA ARG A 20 0.45 3.71 15.59
C ARG A 20 -0.12 4.95 16.26
N HIS A 21 -1.21 5.51 15.76
CA HIS A 21 -1.80 6.73 16.30
C HIS A 21 -2.37 6.52 17.70
N VAL A 22 -3.03 5.39 17.96
CA VAL A 22 -3.49 5.02 19.31
C VAL A 22 -2.31 4.92 20.27
N SER A 23 -1.19 4.31 19.87
CA SER A 23 0.01 4.21 20.71
C SER A 23 0.66 5.57 21.01
N MET A 24 0.46 6.56 20.12
CA MET A 24 0.88 7.96 20.32
C MET A 24 -0.10 8.78 21.21
N GLY A 25 -1.23 8.18 21.61
CA GLY A 25 -2.25 8.83 22.42
C GLY A 25 -3.19 9.74 21.63
N ASP A 26 -3.30 9.56 20.31
CA ASP A 26 -4.26 10.29 19.48
C ASP A 26 -5.66 9.70 19.57
N ASP A 27 -6.69 10.53 19.32
CA ASP A 27 -8.09 10.11 19.22
C ASP A 27 -8.37 9.66 17.79
N VAL A 28 -8.50 8.34 17.60
CA VAL A 28 -8.54 7.70 16.28
C VAL A 28 -9.94 7.24 15.92
N THR A 29 -10.49 7.78 14.82
CA THR A 29 -11.67 7.23 14.15
C THR A 29 -11.21 6.41 12.93
N GLY A 30 -11.50 5.12 12.92
CA GLY A 30 -11.29 4.22 11.79
C GLY A 30 -12.56 4.06 10.97
N VAL A 31 -12.45 4.08 9.64
CA VAL A 31 -13.57 3.84 8.71
C VAL A 31 -13.15 2.84 7.65
N ASP A 32 -14.01 1.86 7.41
CA ASP A 32 -13.90 0.91 6.29
C ASP A 32 -15.28 0.31 5.96
N ILE A 33 -15.39 -0.38 4.82
CA ILE A 33 -16.57 -1.20 4.49
C ILE A 33 -16.61 -2.51 5.27
N LYS A 34 -15.49 -2.91 5.88
CA LYS A 34 -15.33 -4.14 6.66
C LYS A 34 -14.41 -3.93 7.87
N HIS A 35 -14.57 -4.77 8.88
CA HIS A 35 -13.62 -4.85 9.98
C HIS A 35 -12.25 -5.41 9.54
N PRO A 36 -11.15 -5.13 10.27
CA PRO A 36 -9.87 -5.79 10.03
C PRO A 36 -10.02 -7.32 10.14
N GLU A 37 -9.34 -8.04 9.23
CA GLU A 37 -9.47 -9.50 9.12
C GLU A 37 -8.68 -10.27 10.18
N PHE A 38 -7.55 -9.72 10.62
CA PHE A 38 -6.54 -10.44 11.41
C PHE A 38 -6.45 -10.03 12.88
N ASN A 39 -7.14 -8.98 13.27
CA ASN A 39 -7.19 -8.47 14.64
C ASN A 39 -8.42 -7.59 14.84
N GLU A 40 -8.78 -7.34 16.08
CA GLU A 40 -9.73 -6.27 16.40
C GLU A 40 -9.09 -4.90 16.18
N SER A 41 -9.88 -3.93 15.73
CA SER A 41 -9.40 -2.56 15.57
C SER A 41 -9.12 -1.93 16.93
N ALA A 42 -7.95 -1.32 17.09
CA ALA A 42 -7.61 -0.54 18.28
C ALA A 42 -8.17 0.90 18.25
N ALA A 43 -8.86 1.31 17.18
CA ALA A 43 -9.41 2.66 17.05
C ALA A 43 -10.37 3.00 18.19
N ASN A 44 -10.33 4.25 18.69
CA ASN A 44 -11.27 4.73 19.72
C ASN A 44 -12.73 4.65 19.23
N ARG A 45 -12.93 4.83 17.93
CA ARG A 45 -14.21 4.64 17.24
C ARG A 45 -13.97 3.95 15.88
N PHE A 46 -14.66 2.84 15.62
CA PHE A 46 -14.65 2.19 14.31
C PHE A 46 -16.04 2.27 13.69
N LEU A 47 -16.11 2.80 12.47
CA LEU A 47 -17.36 2.95 11.72
C LEU A 47 -17.31 2.10 10.45
N THR A 48 -18.35 1.31 10.23
CA THR A 48 -18.55 0.64 8.95
C THR A 48 -19.35 1.55 8.03
N GLY A 49 -18.76 1.93 6.87
CA GLY A 49 -19.40 2.85 5.95
C GLY A 49 -18.81 2.79 4.54
N ASP A 50 -19.63 3.14 3.55
CA ASP A 50 -19.25 3.17 2.14
C ASP A 50 -18.88 4.60 1.72
N LEU A 51 -17.59 4.81 1.45
CA LEU A 51 -17.06 6.11 1.01
C LEU A 51 -17.51 6.53 -0.39
N THR A 52 -18.16 5.65 -1.16
CA THR A 52 -18.80 6.03 -2.42
C THR A 52 -20.13 6.76 -2.19
N ASN A 53 -20.71 6.65 -0.99
CA ASN A 53 -21.91 7.38 -0.59
C ASN A 53 -21.54 8.81 -0.16
N ARG A 54 -21.93 9.79 -0.99
CA ARG A 54 -21.59 11.20 -0.77
C ARG A 54 -22.18 11.75 0.52
N GLU A 55 -23.47 11.49 0.78
CA GLU A 55 -24.15 12.03 1.97
C GLU A 55 -23.50 11.52 3.23
N TRP A 56 -23.21 10.22 3.30
CA TRP A 56 -22.51 9.61 4.41
C TRP A 56 -21.10 10.22 4.65
N CYS A 57 -20.37 10.49 3.58
CA CYS A 57 -19.05 11.13 3.68
C CYS A 57 -19.15 12.57 4.20
N LEU A 58 -20.14 13.33 3.75
CA LEU A 58 -20.33 14.70 4.21
C LEU A 58 -20.75 14.75 5.69
N ASP A 59 -21.63 13.84 6.14
CA ASP A 59 -22.02 13.71 7.55
C ASP A 59 -20.81 13.32 8.43
N LEU A 60 -19.98 12.37 8.00
CA LEU A 60 -18.77 11.99 8.70
C LEU A 60 -17.79 13.17 8.85
N LEU A 61 -17.61 13.95 7.79
CA LEU A 61 -16.67 15.07 7.71
C LEU A 61 -17.26 16.41 8.19
N ASP A 62 -18.50 16.40 8.71
CA ASP A 62 -19.06 17.49 9.48
C ASP A 62 -18.39 17.63 10.86
N GLU A 63 -17.82 16.53 11.38
CA GLU A 63 -16.94 16.51 12.53
C GLU A 63 -15.53 16.99 12.16
N PRO A 64 -14.89 17.87 12.97
CA PRO A 64 -13.54 18.34 12.70
C PRO A 64 -12.49 17.29 13.06
N PHE A 65 -11.56 17.03 12.11
CA PHE A 65 -10.36 16.21 12.29
C PHE A 65 -9.11 17.08 12.06
N ASP A 66 -8.00 16.74 12.71
CA ASP A 66 -6.70 17.40 12.49
C ASP A 66 -5.98 16.78 11.29
N LEU A 67 -6.13 15.45 11.13
CA LEU A 67 -5.41 14.66 10.13
C LEU A 67 -6.32 13.57 9.57
N ILE A 68 -6.37 13.45 8.24
CA ILE A 68 -7.14 12.42 7.53
C ILE A 68 -6.24 11.62 6.61
N TYR A 69 -6.25 10.30 6.75
CA TYR A 69 -5.58 9.37 5.86
C TYR A 69 -6.56 8.77 4.85
N MET A 70 -6.35 9.03 3.56
CA MET A 70 -7.09 8.42 2.45
C MET A 70 -6.36 7.15 1.99
N MET A 71 -6.57 6.03 2.71
CA MET A 71 -5.96 4.73 2.42
C MET A 71 -6.93 3.77 1.72
N ALA A 72 -8.22 4.10 1.69
CA ALA A 72 -9.23 3.31 1.00
C ALA A 72 -9.04 3.37 -0.52
N ALA A 73 -9.12 2.22 -1.17
CA ALA A 73 -9.07 2.08 -2.62
C ALA A 73 -9.64 0.73 -3.06
N VAL A 74 -10.19 0.68 -4.26
CA VAL A 74 -10.46 -0.61 -4.94
C VAL A 74 -9.14 -1.10 -5.53
N MET A 75 -8.53 -2.10 -4.87
CA MET A 75 -7.19 -2.57 -5.24
C MET A 75 -6.96 -4.04 -4.86
N GLY A 76 -5.91 -4.62 -5.44
CA GLY A 76 -5.43 -5.97 -5.15
C GLY A 76 -4.00 -6.17 -5.63
N GLY A 77 -3.57 -7.44 -5.69
CA GLY A 77 -2.31 -7.84 -6.31
C GLY A 77 -2.36 -7.80 -7.85
N ALA A 78 -1.31 -8.29 -8.50
CA ALA A 78 -1.18 -8.28 -9.95
C ALA A 78 -2.35 -8.98 -10.67
N GLY A 79 -2.85 -10.09 -10.11
CA GLY A 79 -4.01 -10.82 -10.64
C GLY A 79 -5.33 -10.05 -10.59
N PHE A 80 -5.44 -9.00 -9.77
CA PHE A 80 -6.62 -8.15 -9.72
C PHE A 80 -6.47 -6.90 -10.60
N ILE A 81 -5.28 -6.29 -10.61
CA ILE A 81 -5.04 -4.99 -11.26
C ILE A 81 -4.81 -5.13 -12.77
N PHE A 82 -4.17 -6.23 -13.24
CA PHE A 82 -3.72 -6.35 -14.64
C PHE A 82 -4.57 -7.28 -15.51
N THR A 83 -5.68 -7.83 -14.98
CA THR A 83 -6.59 -8.69 -15.78
C THR A 83 -7.56 -7.88 -16.65
N GLY A 84 -7.80 -6.62 -16.33
CA GLY A 84 -8.80 -5.78 -17.00
C GLY A 84 -10.25 -6.01 -16.53
N GLU A 85 -10.50 -7.05 -15.74
CA GLU A 85 -11.85 -7.42 -15.30
C GLU A 85 -12.47 -6.42 -14.31
N HIS A 86 -11.61 -5.66 -13.58
CA HIS A 86 -12.02 -4.73 -12.53
C HIS A 86 -11.79 -3.25 -12.87
N ASP A 87 -11.40 -2.94 -14.11
CA ASP A 87 -10.97 -1.60 -14.53
C ASP A 87 -12.02 -0.51 -14.27
N SER A 88 -13.27 -0.77 -14.64
CA SER A 88 -14.36 0.18 -14.43
C SER A 88 -14.64 0.41 -12.93
N GLU A 89 -14.55 -0.64 -12.12
CA GLU A 89 -14.75 -0.58 -10.67
C GLU A 89 -13.61 0.19 -10.00
N ILE A 90 -12.36 -0.12 -10.35
CA ILE A 90 -11.15 0.56 -9.86
C ILE A 90 -11.27 2.07 -10.12
N MET A 91 -11.54 2.47 -11.36
CA MET A 91 -11.63 3.88 -11.75
C MET A 91 -12.82 4.58 -11.09
N SER A 92 -14.03 4.03 -11.24
CA SER A 92 -15.23 4.77 -10.86
C SER A 92 -15.43 4.86 -9.35
N GLN A 93 -15.22 3.76 -8.63
CA GLN A 93 -15.45 3.76 -7.18
C GLN A 93 -14.34 4.52 -6.43
N SER A 94 -13.05 4.29 -6.79
CA SER A 94 -11.96 4.99 -6.12
C SER A 94 -12.02 6.50 -6.35
N LEU A 95 -12.29 6.97 -7.60
CA LEU A 95 -12.43 8.40 -7.86
C LEU A 95 -13.63 9.00 -7.11
N ARG A 96 -14.76 8.28 -7.04
CA ARG A 96 -15.93 8.74 -6.28
C ARG A 96 -15.64 8.89 -4.80
N MET A 97 -14.99 7.89 -4.18
CA MET A 97 -14.54 7.97 -2.79
C MET A 97 -13.65 9.19 -2.58
N ASN A 98 -12.63 9.35 -3.41
CA ASN A 98 -11.65 10.43 -3.26
C ASN A 98 -12.28 11.82 -3.42
N ILE A 99 -13.19 12.02 -4.37
CA ILE A 99 -13.91 13.28 -4.56
C ILE A 99 -14.81 13.57 -3.35
N ASN A 100 -15.58 12.59 -2.87
CA ASN A 100 -16.46 12.77 -1.71
C ASN A 100 -15.67 13.22 -0.46
N ILE A 101 -14.49 12.63 -0.24
CA ILE A 101 -13.64 12.97 0.90
C ILE A 101 -13.05 14.39 0.73
N LEU A 102 -12.50 14.71 -0.44
CA LEU A 102 -11.93 16.04 -0.69
C LEU A 102 -12.98 17.15 -0.55
N ASP A 103 -14.20 16.93 -1.07
CA ASP A 103 -15.32 17.86 -0.90
C ASP A 103 -15.67 18.07 0.57
N GLY A 104 -15.80 16.99 1.34
CA GLY A 104 -16.13 17.05 2.76
C GLY A 104 -15.05 17.76 3.59
N CYS A 105 -13.77 17.62 3.21
CA CYS A 105 -12.66 18.28 3.88
C CYS A 105 -12.65 19.81 3.73
N LEU A 106 -13.42 20.39 2.79
CA LEU A 106 -13.41 21.84 2.55
C LEU A 106 -13.97 22.65 3.73
N LYS A 107 -14.82 22.06 4.58
CA LYS A 107 -15.42 22.72 5.72
C LYS A 107 -14.40 23.05 6.82
N HIS A 108 -13.62 22.05 7.22
CA HIS A 108 -12.68 22.15 8.36
C HIS A 108 -11.22 22.23 7.95
N LYS A 109 -10.90 21.90 6.71
CA LYS A 109 -9.56 21.94 6.09
C LYS A 109 -8.48 21.23 6.92
N PRO A 110 -8.68 19.93 7.24
CA PRO A 110 -7.65 19.14 7.90
C PRO A 110 -6.42 18.97 7.01
N THR A 111 -5.31 18.48 7.57
CA THR A 111 -4.25 17.89 6.75
C THR A 111 -4.75 16.56 6.16
N VAL A 112 -4.70 16.42 4.83
CA VAL A 112 -5.18 15.23 4.11
C VAL A 112 -4.00 14.50 3.50
N VAL A 113 -3.80 13.23 3.85
CA VAL A 113 -2.74 12.37 3.32
C VAL A 113 -3.33 11.41 2.31
N PHE A 114 -2.96 11.55 1.05
CA PHE A 114 -3.42 10.67 -0.03
C PHE A 114 -2.41 9.58 -0.35
N SER A 115 -2.87 8.32 -0.31
CA SER A 115 -2.10 7.14 -0.72
C SER A 115 -2.09 6.98 -2.24
N SER A 116 -1.11 7.56 -2.90
CA SER A 116 -0.78 7.26 -4.28
C SER A 116 0.06 5.98 -4.38
N SER A 117 0.54 5.63 -5.55
CA SER A 117 1.18 4.34 -5.81
C SER A 117 2.33 4.45 -6.80
N ALA A 118 3.27 3.51 -6.73
CA ALA A 118 4.27 3.31 -7.76
C ALA A 118 3.68 2.93 -9.14
N CYS A 119 2.40 2.57 -9.22
CA CYS A 119 1.69 2.32 -10.49
C CYS A 119 1.41 3.59 -11.30
N VAL A 120 1.66 4.80 -10.76
CA VAL A 120 1.54 6.06 -11.51
C VAL A 120 2.65 6.25 -12.54
N TYR A 121 3.76 5.52 -12.39
CA TYR A 121 4.91 5.68 -13.26
C TYR A 121 4.69 5.01 -14.63
N PRO A 122 5.21 5.63 -15.71
CA PRO A 122 5.07 5.08 -17.06
C PRO A 122 5.64 3.68 -17.18
N GLU A 123 4.90 2.80 -17.88
CA GLU A 123 5.31 1.41 -18.09
C GLU A 123 6.67 1.32 -18.80
N HIS A 124 6.91 2.17 -19.83
CA HIS A 124 8.15 2.15 -20.59
C HIS A 124 9.41 2.43 -19.73
N ASN A 125 9.28 3.13 -18.61
CA ASN A 125 10.37 3.34 -17.66
C ASN A 125 10.68 2.11 -16.79
N GLN A 126 9.92 1.03 -16.93
CA GLN A 126 9.94 -0.14 -16.07
C GLN A 126 10.17 -1.45 -16.84
N MET A 127 10.52 -1.36 -18.13
CA MET A 127 10.66 -2.52 -19.02
C MET A 127 12.06 -3.14 -19.02
N HIS A 128 13.07 -2.45 -18.51
CA HIS A 128 14.46 -2.94 -18.49
C HIS A 128 14.91 -3.30 -17.09
N ASN A 129 15.61 -4.44 -16.95
CA ASN A 129 16.10 -4.94 -15.65
C ASN A 129 17.27 -4.12 -15.10
N ASP A 130 17.95 -3.33 -15.92
CA ASP A 130 19.09 -2.48 -15.54
C ASP A 130 18.69 -1.20 -14.81
N THR A 131 17.65 -1.26 -14.08
CA THR A 131 16.81 -0.13 -13.80
C THR A 131 17.28 0.77 -12.74
N LEU A 132 17.36 1.89 -13.19
CA LEU A 132 17.26 3.17 -12.54
C LEU A 132 16.14 3.19 -11.49
N THR A 133 16.48 3.67 -10.33
CA THR A 133 15.50 4.11 -9.33
C THR A 133 14.54 5.11 -9.97
N ILE A 134 13.25 4.96 -9.71
CA ILE A 134 12.20 5.80 -10.31
C ILE A 134 11.98 7.03 -9.43
N SER A 135 12.37 8.22 -9.91
CA SER A 135 12.17 9.48 -9.21
C SER A 135 10.76 10.05 -9.43
N GLU A 136 10.32 10.95 -8.55
CA GLU A 136 8.98 11.55 -8.61
C GLU A 136 8.69 12.30 -9.91
N SER A 137 9.71 12.94 -10.50
CA SER A 137 9.59 13.66 -11.77
C SER A 137 9.32 12.77 -12.97
N SER A 138 9.69 11.48 -12.90
CA SER A 138 9.55 10.54 -14.01
C SER A 138 8.12 10.02 -14.25
N ALA A 139 7.14 10.47 -13.46
CA ALA A 139 5.73 10.18 -13.71
C ALA A 139 5.17 10.86 -14.98
N TYR A 140 5.90 11.83 -15.53
CA TYR A 140 5.49 12.53 -16.74
C TYR A 140 6.59 12.48 -17.83
N PRO A 141 6.19 12.35 -19.14
CA PRO A 141 4.82 12.29 -19.65
C PRO A 141 4.06 11.05 -19.11
N ALA A 142 2.79 11.25 -18.74
CA ALA A 142 2.00 10.22 -18.07
C ALA A 142 1.65 9.05 -18.99
N MET A 143 1.98 7.82 -18.55
CA MET A 143 1.61 6.56 -19.18
C MET A 143 1.59 5.42 -18.14
N PRO A 144 0.76 5.53 -17.09
CA PRO A 144 0.63 4.50 -16.06
C PRO A 144 0.39 3.11 -16.62
N ASP A 145 0.89 2.08 -15.92
CA ASP A 145 0.85 0.67 -16.34
C ASP A 145 -0.53 0.01 -16.27
N SER A 146 -1.51 0.69 -15.65
CA SER A 146 -2.83 0.13 -15.36
C SER A 146 -3.86 1.22 -15.09
N ASN A 147 -5.16 0.88 -15.16
CA ASN A 147 -6.24 1.76 -14.74
C ASN A 147 -6.14 2.15 -13.27
N TYR A 148 -5.59 1.29 -12.41
CA TYR A 148 -5.26 1.64 -11.04
C TYR A 148 -4.21 2.78 -10.97
N GLY A 149 -3.17 2.72 -11.78
CA GLY A 149 -2.18 3.80 -11.88
C GLY A 149 -2.78 5.11 -12.39
N TRP A 150 -3.66 5.06 -13.39
CA TRP A 150 -4.38 6.22 -13.89
C TRP A 150 -5.30 6.85 -12.85
N GLU A 151 -6.04 6.03 -12.09
CA GLU A 151 -6.86 6.52 -10.96
C GLU A 151 -6.00 7.27 -9.95
N LYS A 152 -4.90 6.66 -9.50
CA LYS A 152 -4.00 7.25 -8.52
C LYS A 152 -3.41 8.57 -9.02
N LEU A 153 -2.92 8.63 -10.25
CA LEU A 153 -2.37 9.85 -10.85
C LEU A 153 -3.43 10.95 -11.01
N THR A 154 -4.66 10.58 -11.39
CA THR A 154 -5.81 11.50 -11.45
C THR A 154 -6.11 12.09 -10.09
N THR A 155 -6.12 11.28 -9.04
CA THR A 155 -6.36 11.76 -7.67
C THR A 155 -5.21 12.64 -7.14
N GLU A 156 -3.94 12.38 -7.51
CA GLU A 156 -2.85 13.32 -7.24
C GLU A 156 -3.16 14.72 -7.82
N ARG A 157 -3.66 14.78 -9.06
CA ARG A 157 -4.06 16.04 -9.71
C ARG A 157 -5.25 16.69 -9.01
N LEU A 158 -6.22 15.91 -8.53
CA LEU A 158 -7.33 16.42 -7.71
C LEU A 158 -6.81 17.03 -6.41
N CYS A 159 -5.97 16.34 -5.65
CA CYS A 159 -5.37 16.85 -4.42
C CYS A 159 -4.65 18.20 -4.66
N GLN A 160 -3.83 18.29 -5.72
CA GLN A 160 -3.14 19.52 -6.10
C GLN A 160 -4.12 20.65 -6.47
N ALA A 161 -5.21 20.33 -7.17
CA ALA A 161 -6.23 21.32 -7.54
C ALA A 161 -6.99 21.83 -6.31
N TYR A 162 -7.37 20.94 -5.38
CA TYR A 162 -8.02 21.33 -4.12
C TYR A 162 -7.10 22.16 -3.23
N ALA A 163 -5.82 21.82 -3.17
CA ALA A 163 -4.83 22.65 -2.47
C ALA A 163 -4.75 24.04 -3.08
N LYS A 164 -4.62 24.14 -4.41
CA LYS A 164 -4.50 25.42 -5.12
C LYS A 164 -5.75 26.28 -5.02
N ASN A 165 -6.92 25.71 -5.23
CA ASN A 165 -8.16 26.47 -5.36
C ASN A 165 -8.84 26.76 -4.02
N HIS A 166 -8.68 25.85 -3.04
CA HIS A 166 -9.39 25.91 -1.77
C HIS A 166 -8.47 26.04 -0.55
N GLY A 167 -7.14 25.95 -0.74
CA GLY A 167 -6.17 26.00 0.37
C GLY A 167 -6.25 24.79 1.28
N LEU A 168 -6.63 23.62 0.74
CA LEU A 168 -6.63 22.36 1.49
C LEU A 168 -5.19 21.86 1.63
N ASP A 169 -4.76 21.53 2.84
CA ASP A 169 -3.42 20.97 3.11
C ASP A 169 -3.37 19.49 2.70
N THR A 170 -2.91 19.23 1.48
CA THR A 170 -2.80 17.85 0.94
C THR A 170 -1.35 17.37 0.94
N ARG A 171 -1.15 16.09 1.32
CA ARG A 171 0.14 15.38 1.32
C ARG A 171 0.02 14.16 0.45
N ILE A 172 0.81 14.06 -0.61
CA ILE A 172 0.73 12.97 -1.59
C ILE A 172 1.92 12.04 -1.39
N VAL A 173 1.65 10.76 -1.04
CA VAL A 173 2.69 9.74 -0.89
C VAL A 173 2.54 8.67 -1.97
N ARG A 174 3.60 8.40 -2.74
CA ARG A 174 3.68 7.27 -3.68
C ARG A 174 4.26 6.06 -2.97
N ILE A 175 3.39 5.11 -2.69
CA ILE A 175 3.73 3.90 -1.92
C ILE A 175 4.36 2.85 -2.84
N HIS A 176 5.56 2.37 -2.48
CA HIS A 176 6.30 1.35 -3.23
C HIS A 176 6.30 0.01 -2.47
N ASN A 177 5.46 -0.94 -2.91
CA ASN A 177 5.45 -2.36 -2.50
C ASN A 177 5.61 -2.62 -1.00
N VAL A 178 4.79 -1.98 -0.18
CA VAL A 178 4.78 -2.21 1.27
C VAL A 178 4.26 -3.62 1.58
N TYR A 179 4.93 -4.32 2.51
CA TYR A 179 4.60 -5.65 2.99
C TYR A 179 4.81 -5.78 4.50
N GLY A 180 4.21 -6.79 5.12
CA GLY A 180 4.37 -7.08 6.56
C GLY A 180 3.21 -7.91 7.12
N PRO A 181 3.22 -8.23 8.41
CA PRO A 181 2.13 -8.94 9.10
C PRO A 181 0.76 -8.27 8.89
N ARG A 182 -0.31 -9.04 8.97
CA ARG A 182 -1.71 -8.61 8.76
C ARG A 182 -2.04 -8.17 7.32
N CYS A 183 -1.16 -8.47 6.34
CA CYS A 183 -1.54 -8.37 4.94
C CYS A 183 -2.29 -9.63 4.49
N VAL A 184 -3.18 -9.46 3.52
CA VAL A 184 -3.88 -10.59 2.88
C VAL A 184 -2.87 -11.50 2.20
N TYR A 185 -3.04 -12.83 2.36
CA TYR A 185 -2.13 -13.84 1.83
C TYR A 185 -2.81 -14.99 1.06
N ASP A 186 -4.16 -15.08 1.01
CA ASP A 186 -4.90 -16.25 0.50
C ASP A 186 -6.26 -16.00 -0.19
N ASN A 187 -6.57 -14.77 -0.64
CA ASN A 187 -7.89 -14.47 -1.23
C ASN A 187 -7.86 -14.01 -2.70
N GLY A 188 -6.76 -14.23 -3.41
CA GLY A 188 -6.59 -13.83 -4.80
C GLY A 188 -6.20 -12.35 -5.00
N LYS A 189 -6.14 -11.54 -3.92
CA LYS A 189 -5.71 -10.14 -3.93
C LYS A 189 -4.33 -9.94 -3.27
N GLU A 190 -3.69 -11.03 -2.87
CA GLU A 190 -2.40 -11.01 -2.19
C GLU A 190 -1.27 -10.49 -3.07
N LYS A 191 -0.32 -9.79 -2.45
CA LYS A 191 0.91 -9.34 -3.10
C LYS A 191 2.02 -10.39 -2.98
N ALA A 192 3.02 -10.32 -3.86
CA ALA A 192 4.06 -11.35 -4.01
C ALA A 192 4.73 -11.79 -2.68
N PRO A 193 5.14 -10.92 -1.74
CA PRO A 193 5.74 -11.37 -0.49
C PRO A 193 4.84 -12.31 0.32
N ALA A 194 3.57 -11.95 0.46
CA ALA A 194 2.60 -12.76 1.22
C ALA A 194 2.22 -14.05 0.48
N ALA A 195 1.98 -13.96 -0.83
CA ALA A 195 1.68 -15.12 -1.66
C ALA A 195 2.81 -16.16 -1.64
N ILE A 196 4.07 -15.72 -1.72
CA ILE A 196 5.24 -16.60 -1.70
C ILE A 196 5.39 -17.25 -0.33
N CYS A 197 5.27 -16.49 0.78
CA CYS A 197 5.30 -17.06 2.13
C CYS A 197 4.24 -18.15 2.29
N ARG A 198 2.98 -17.86 1.95
CA ARG A 198 1.90 -18.86 2.02
C ARG A 198 2.20 -20.09 1.17
N LYS A 199 2.61 -19.91 -0.09
CA LYS A 199 2.94 -21.03 -0.98
C LYS A 199 4.04 -21.90 -0.39
N VAL A 200 5.12 -21.34 0.13
CA VAL A 200 6.20 -22.09 0.79
C VAL A 200 5.70 -22.83 2.03
N ILE A 201 4.83 -22.20 2.85
CA ILE A 201 4.27 -22.85 4.05
C ILE A 201 3.47 -24.10 3.68
N VAL A 202 2.59 -24.02 2.68
CA VAL A 202 1.66 -25.11 2.34
C VAL A 202 2.23 -26.13 1.35
N SER A 203 3.37 -25.86 0.70
CA SER A 203 3.96 -26.78 -0.28
C SER A 203 4.79 -27.89 0.40
N GLU A 204 4.77 -29.07 -0.20
CA GLU A 204 5.57 -30.23 0.21
C GLU A 204 6.81 -30.43 -0.66
N ASP A 205 6.68 -30.29 -2.00
CA ASP A 205 7.76 -30.55 -2.95
C ASP A 205 8.16 -29.32 -3.76
N LYS A 206 7.21 -28.49 -4.22
CA LYS A 206 7.47 -27.40 -5.15
C LYS A 206 6.60 -26.17 -4.92
N VAL A 207 7.15 -25.00 -5.34
CA VAL A 207 6.49 -23.69 -5.29
C VAL A 207 6.31 -23.15 -6.69
N GLU A 208 5.06 -22.90 -7.10
CA GLU A 208 4.73 -22.33 -8.40
C GLU A 208 4.90 -20.81 -8.41
N ILE A 209 5.67 -20.30 -9.37
CA ILE A 209 5.92 -18.87 -9.59
C ILE A 209 5.49 -18.46 -11.00
N TRP A 210 4.72 -17.39 -11.11
CA TRP A 210 4.23 -16.87 -12.39
C TRP A 210 5.36 -16.22 -13.21
N GLY A 211 5.38 -16.53 -14.50
CA GLY A 211 6.38 -16.07 -15.46
C GLY A 211 7.73 -16.74 -15.23
N THR A 212 8.81 -16.09 -15.67
CA THR A 212 10.18 -16.60 -15.51
C THR A 212 10.73 -16.41 -14.10
N GLY A 213 10.07 -15.62 -13.26
CA GLY A 213 10.56 -15.25 -11.95
C GLY A 213 11.75 -14.29 -11.94
N SER A 214 12.19 -13.82 -13.12
CA SER A 214 13.32 -12.89 -13.27
C SER A 214 12.93 -11.42 -13.06
N GLN A 215 11.62 -11.10 -13.06
CA GLN A 215 11.15 -9.75 -12.77
C GLN A 215 11.60 -9.32 -11.37
N THR A 216 12.08 -8.07 -11.27
CA THR A 216 12.67 -7.54 -10.04
C THR A 216 11.78 -6.48 -9.38
N ARG A 217 11.77 -6.49 -8.05
CA ARG A 217 11.04 -5.51 -7.22
C ARG A 217 11.88 -5.14 -6.00
N SER A 218 11.65 -3.94 -5.50
CA SER A 218 11.99 -3.61 -4.12
C SER A 218 10.75 -3.72 -3.23
N PHE A 219 10.97 -4.09 -1.96
CA PHE A 219 9.88 -4.25 -0.99
C PHE A 219 10.23 -3.51 0.29
N LEU A 220 9.28 -2.73 0.82
CA LEU A 220 9.45 -1.95 2.03
C LEU A 220 8.64 -2.57 3.18
N PHE A 221 9.29 -2.82 4.32
CA PHE A 221 8.60 -3.34 5.49
C PHE A 221 7.67 -2.29 6.09
N ILE A 222 6.53 -2.72 6.62
CA ILE A 222 5.46 -1.83 7.09
C ILE A 222 5.92 -0.83 8.17
N ASP A 223 6.78 -1.25 9.12
CA ASP A 223 7.26 -0.36 10.18
C ASP A 223 8.08 0.80 9.60
N ASP A 224 8.99 0.53 8.66
CA ASP A 224 9.75 1.56 7.96
C ASP A 224 8.85 2.49 7.14
N PHE A 225 7.82 1.93 6.49
CA PHE A 225 6.83 2.74 5.77
C PHE A 225 6.13 3.73 6.71
N LEU A 226 5.68 3.28 7.87
CA LEU A 226 5.00 4.14 8.84
C LEU A 226 5.93 5.21 9.40
N ASP A 227 7.21 4.89 9.63
CA ASP A 227 8.23 5.86 10.05
C ASP A 227 8.45 6.92 8.96
N GLY A 228 8.60 6.49 7.70
CA GLY A 228 8.76 7.39 6.56
C GLY A 228 7.55 8.29 6.33
N LEU A 229 6.35 7.73 6.46
CA LEU A 229 5.11 8.49 6.31
C LEU A 229 4.97 9.55 7.40
N SER A 230 5.29 9.22 8.65
CA SER A 230 5.26 10.17 9.77
C SER A 230 6.26 11.31 9.55
N ALA A 231 7.51 10.99 9.18
CA ALA A 231 8.54 11.98 8.89
C ALA A 231 8.17 12.88 7.69
N PHE A 232 7.57 12.30 6.64
CA PHE A 232 7.07 13.06 5.49
C PHE A 232 5.97 14.04 5.88
N ILE A 233 4.99 13.63 6.69
CA ILE A 233 3.92 14.50 7.15
C ILE A 233 4.49 15.66 7.97
N GLU A 234 5.45 15.40 8.86
CA GLU A 234 6.12 16.43 9.67
C GLU A 234 6.94 17.42 8.83
N SER A 235 7.48 17.00 7.69
CA SER A 235 8.23 17.89 6.77
C SER A 235 7.37 18.99 6.17
N LYS A 236 6.05 18.85 6.20
CA LYS A 236 5.06 19.74 5.57
C LYS A 236 5.21 19.90 4.06
N HIS A 237 5.99 19.05 3.40
CA HIS A 237 6.09 19.02 1.93
C HIS A 237 4.81 18.45 1.32
N PRO A 238 4.21 19.06 0.28
CA PRO A 238 2.92 18.60 -0.29
C PRO A 238 3.02 17.26 -1.03
N GLY A 239 4.20 16.88 -1.47
CA GLY A 239 4.40 15.73 -2.35
C GLY A 239 4.21 16.09 -3.85
N PRO A 240 4.12 15.08 -4.73
CA PRO A 240 4.25 13.67 -4.40
C PRO A 240 5.65 13.29 -3.91
N VAL A 241 5.74 12.32 -2.98
CA VAL A 241 7.00 11.80 -2.46
C VAL A 241 6.97 10.28 -2.49
N ASN A 242 8.04 9.66 -2.99
CA ASN A 242 8.23 8.22 -2.93
C ASN A 242 8.57 7.75 -1.51
N ILE A 243 7.90 6.71 -1.05
CA ILE A 243 8.30 5.96 0.14
C ILE A 243 8.41 4.48 -0.24
N GLY A 244 9.65 3.99 -0.33
CA GLY A 244 9.95 2.66 -0.80
C GLY A 244 11.29 2.15 -0.32
N SER A 245 11.75 1.05 -0.90
CA SER A 245 13.09 0.48 -0.70
C SER A 245 13.87 0.53 -2.01
N THR A 246 15.18 0.63 -1.90
CA THR A 246 16.12 0.52 -3.04
C THR A 246 16.67 -0.89 -3.20
N GLU A 247 16.42 -1.78 -2.22
CA GLU A 247 16.89 -3.17 -2.23
C GLU A 247 16.09 -4.00 -3.24
N MET A 248 16.68 -4.23 -4.42
CA MET A 248 16.05 -4.98 -5.51
C MET A 248 16.29 -6.47 -5.37
N ILE A 249 15.23 -7.26 -5.62
CA ILE A 249 15.32 -8.72 -5.63
C ILE A 249 14.47 -9.30 -6.77
N SER A 250 14.92 -10.38 -7.41
CA SER A 250 14.08 -11.14 -8.34
C SER A 250 13.03 -11.96 -7.57
N ILE A 251 11.90 -12.25 -8.22
CA ILE A 251 10.85 -13.07 -7.59
C ILE A 251 11.38 -14.48 -7.27
N ASN A 252 12.24 -15.05 -8.13
CA ASN A 252 12.86 -16.34 -7.82
C ASN A 252 13.81 -16.27 -6.63
N ASP A 253 14.61 -15.19 -6.49
CA ASP A 253 15.52 -15.05 -5.34
C ASP A 253 14.75 -14.77 -4.05
N LEU A 254 13.65 -14.00 -4.12
CA LEU A 254 12.73 -13.83 -2.99
C LEU A 254 12.14 -15.18 -2.57
N THR A 255 11.76 -16.03 -3.54
CA THR A 255 11.25 -17.37 -3.26
C THR A 255 12.31 -18.26 -2.60
N ARG A 256 13.57 -18.24 -3.11
CA ARG A 256 14.70 -18.96 -2.49
C ARG A 256 14.95 -18.49 -1.06
N MET A 257 14.89 -17.17 -0.83
CA MET A 257 15.03 -16.59 0.51
C MET A 257 13.95 -17.14 1.46
N VAL A 258 12.68 -17.20 1.04
CA VAL A 258 11.57 -17.71 1.86
C VAL A 258 11.69 -19.23 2.09
N ILE A 259 12.11 -20.00 1.08
CA ILE A 259 12.43 -21.42 1.23
C ILE A 259 13.53 -21.59 2.29
N GLY A 260 14.60 -20.79 2.22
CA GLY A 260 15.67 -20.81 3.24
C GLY A 260 15.18 -20.45 4.65
N ILE A 261 14.24 -19.51 4.80
CA ILE A 261 13.61 -19.15 6.07
C ILE A 261 12.79 -20.33 6.63
N SER A 262 12.07 -21.05 5.76
CA SER A 262 11.21 -22.17 6.14
C SER A 262 11.97 -23.41 6.61
N GLY A 263 13.24 -23.55 6.24
CA GLY A 263 14.03 -24.78 6.44
C GLY A 263 13.59 -25.96 5.56
N LYS A 264 12.62 -25.80 4.65
CA LYS A 264 12.16 -26.83 3.72
C LYS A 264 13.13 -26.98 2.53
N SER A 265 13.02 -28.11 1.85
CA SER A 265 13.68 -28.37 0.56
C SER A 265 12.61 -28.39 -0.52
N LEU A 266 12.40 -27.27 -1.22
CA LEU A 266 11.37 -27.11 -2.24
C LEU A 266 11.98 -26.68 -3.56
N GLU A 267 11.45 -27.18 -4.67
CA GLU A 267 11.79 -26.73 -6.02
C GLU A 267 10.93 -25.55 -6.45
N ILE A 268 11.49 -24.65 -7.29
CA ILE A 268 10.73 -23.55 -7.91
C ILE A 268 10.29 -23.99 -9.30
N GLU A 269 8.97 -24.01 -9.52
CA GLU A 269 8.37 -24.26 -10.82
C GLU A 269 7.84 -22.95 -11.42
N ASN A 270 8.39 -22.54 -12.57
CA ASN A 270 7.92 -21.36 -13.26
C ASN A 270 6.75 -21.71 -14.18
N ILE A 271 5.58 -21.10 -13.98
CA ILE A 271 4.33 -21.34 -14.73
C ILE A 271 3.84 -20.07 -15.43
N LYS A 272 2.97 -20.19 -16.42
CA LYS A 272 2.33 -19.04 -17.08
C LYS A 272 1.42 -18.28 -16.10
N GLY A 273 1.48 -16.94 -16.14
CA GLY A 273 0.62 -16.09 -15.32
C GLY A 273 0.95 -14.60 -15.48
N PRO A 274 0.15 -13.69 -14.94
CA PRO A 274 0.37 -12.25 -15.03
C PRO A 274 1.60 -11.84 -14.18
N VAL A 275 2.55 -11.11 -14.80
CA VAL A 275 3.81 -10.72 -14.15
C VAL A 275 3.96 -9.20 -13.90
N GLY A 276 3.16 -8.36 -14.56
CA GLY A 276 3.28 -6.91 -14.52
C GLY A 276 4.58 -6.41 -15.18
N VAL A 277 5.11 -5.26 -14.72
CA VAL A 277 6.34 -4.65 -15.26
C VAL A 277 7.59 -5.48 -14.93
N ASN A 278 8.69 -5.30 -15.69
CA ASN A 278 9.91 -6.09 -15.51
C ASN A 278 10.70 -5.70 -14.26
N ALA A 279 10.81 -4.39 -13.98
CA ALA A 279 11.54 -3.90 -12.82
C ALA A 279 10.86 -2.67 -12.20
N ARG A 280 10.87 -2.59 -10.86
CA ARG A 280 10.35 -1.43 -10.12
C ARG A 280 11.11 -1.23 -8.83
N SER A 281 11.76 -0.07 -8.70
CA SER A 281 12.47 0.38 -7.52
C SER A 281 12.04 1.80 -7.15
N SER A 282 12.39 2.26 -5.96
CA SER A 282 12.07 3.61 -5.47
C SER A 282 13.34 4.47 -5.44
N ASP A 283 13.29 5.67 -6.00
CA ASP A 283 14.24 6.71 -5.65
C ASP A 283 13.74 7.42 -4.39
N ASN A 284 14.49 7.31 -3.31
CA ASN A 284 14.15 7.89 -2.02
C ASN A 284 14.92 9.21 -1.76
N SER A 285 15.63 9.76 -2.77
CA SER A 285 16.47 10.95 -2.59
C SER A 285 15.68 12.15 -2.09
N LEU A 286 14.44 12.32 -2.54
CA LEU A 286 13.60 13.43 -2.11
C LEU A 286 13.22 13.29 -0.63
N ILE A 287 12.69 12.16 -0.17
CA ILE A 287 12.33 11.99 1.24
C ILE A 287 13.54 12.05 2.15
N GLU A 288 14.69 11.51 1.72
CA GLU A 288 15.93 11.62 2.45
C GLU A 288 16.36 13.08 2.62
N SER A 289 16.28 13.90 1.55
CA SER A 289 16.61 15.32 1.62
C SER A 289 15.64 16.13 2.48
N LEU A 290 14.36 15.75 2.53
CA LEU A 290 13.31 16.45 3.29
C LEU A 290 13.39 16.18 4.80
N CYS A 291 13.69 14.96 5.19
CA CYS A 291 13.57 14.54 6.59
C CYS A 291 14.61 13.51 7.05
N GLY A 292 15.64 13.20 6.24
CA GLY A 292 16.70 12.26 6.60
C GLY A 292 16.26 10.80 6.71
N TRP A 293 15.03 10.46 6.27
CA TRP A 293 14.52 9.11 6.39
C TRP A 293 15.15 8.15 5.39
N LYS A 294 15.45 6.94 5.87
CA LYS A 294 15.88 5.77 5.10
C LYS A 294 15.26 4.50 5.69
N PRO A 295 14.99 3.46 4.88
CA PRO A 295 14.64 2.14 5.41
C PRO A 295 15.73 1.60 6.34
N LYS A 296 15.33 0.93 7.41
CA LYS A 296 16.22 0.35 8.43
C LYS A 296 16.13 -1.17 8.49
N ILE A 297 14.98 -1.73 8.06
CA ILE A 297 14.71 -3.16 8.13
C ILE A 297 15.06 -3.77 6.78
N ASP A 298 16.13 -4.59 6.74
CA ASP A 298 16.50 -5.33 5.53
C ASP A 298 15.41 -6.35 5.11
N LEU A 299 15.42 -6.71 3.83
CA LEU A 299 14.41 -7.58 3.26
C LEU A 299 14.30 -8.93 3.95
N LYS A 300 15.44 -9.55 4.30
CA LYS A 300 15.45 -10.88 4.96
C LYS A 300 14.80 -10.82 6.34
N THR A 301 15.12 -9.80 7.12
CA THR A 301 14.52 -9.59 8.44
C THR A 301 13.01 -9.39 8.34
N GLY A 302 12.56 -8.53 7.42
CA GLY A 302 11.13 -8.29 7.20
C GLY A 302 10.39 -9.53 6.69
N MET A 303 10.98 -10.28 5.74
CA MET A 303 10.41 -11.54 5.23
C MET A 303 10.33 -12.62 6.30
N THR A 304 11.32 -12.71 7.19
CA THR A 304 11.28 -13.64 8.33
C THR A 304 10.11 -13.33 9.26
N ARG A 305 9.87 -12.05 9.58
CA ARG A 305 8.71 -11.64 10.41
C ARG A 305 7.39 -11.94 9.73
N LEU A 306 7.28 -11.67 8.41
CA LEU A 306 6.08 -11.98 7.64
C LEU A 306 5.80 -13.47 7.58
N TYR A 307 6.83 -14.30 7.28
CA TYR A 307 6.72 -15.75 7.18
C TYR A 307 6.18 -16.36 8.48
N HIS A 308 6.80 -16.06 9.62
CA HIS A 308 6.36 -16.59 10.91
C HIS A 308 4.96 -16.11 11.32
N TRP A 309 4.60 -14.88 10.92
CA TRP A 309 3.25 -14.39 11.18
C TRP A 309 2.20 -15.18 10.38
N ILE A 310 2.42 -15.41 9.06
CA ILE A 310 1.50 -16.20 8.22
C ILE A 310 1.42 -17.65 8.71
N ASP A 311 2.56 -18.28 9.01
CA ASP A 311 2.65 -19.64 9.53
C ASP A 311 1.81 -19.80 10.81
N SER A 312 2.00 -18.91 11.77
CA SER A 312 1.21 -18.88 13.00
C SER A 312 -0.29 -18.65 12.77
N ASP A 313 -0.68 -17.82 11.79
CA ASP A 313 -2.09 -17.55 11.49
C ASP A 313 -2.77 -18.76 10.82
N ILE A 314 -2.06 -19.44 9.91
CA ILE A 314 -2.53 -20.67 9.28
C ILE A 314 -2.74 -21.77 10.34
N ASP A 315 -1.79 -21.93 11.26
CA ASP A 315 -1.87 -22.89 12.36
C ASP A 315 -3.08 -22.63 13.26
N LYS A 316 -3.35 -21.36 13.60
CA LYS A 316 -4.53 -20.99 14.40
C LYS A 316 -5.82 -21.31 13.67
N LYS A 317 -5.93 -20.97 12.36
CA LYS A 317 -7.10 -21.26 11.53
C LYS A 317 -7.30 -22.77 11.34
N GLY A 318 -6.23 -23.57 11.24
CA GLY A 318 -6.27 -25.04 11.17
C GLY A 318 -6.73 -25.71 12.46
N LYS A 319 -6.48 -25.09 13.62
CA LYS A 319 -6.93 -25.60 14.94
C LYS A 319 -8.39 -25.25 15.27
N LEU A 320 -9.01 -24.34 14.50
CA LEU A 320 -10.40 -23.93 14.65
C LEU A 320 -11.37 -24.72 13.75
N LYS A 321 -10.85 -25.64 12.92
CA LYS A 321 -11.60 -26.62 12.11
C LYS A 321 -11.52 -28.01 12.74
#